data_aebafbb0233805c5701813cbbcdef550
#
_entry.id   aebafbb0233805c5701813cbbcdef550
#
_cell.length_a   1.000
_cell.length_b   1.000
_cell.length_c   1.000
_cell.angle_alpha   90.00
_cell.angle_beta   90.00
_cell.angle_gamma   90.00
#
_symmetry.space_group_name_H-M   'P 1'
#
loop_
_entity.id
_entity.type
_entity.pdbx_description
1 polymer ?
#
loop_
_entity_poly.entity_id
_entity_poly.type
_entity_poly.pdbx_seq_one_letter_code
_entity_poly.pdbx_strand_id
1 'polypeptide(L)'
;MKKIGIGMLKGIESSIVSRNYMNIALIKPSEDNKEQLIEMLDEWKHDIETNHTNPSPRRIFRYDHHDFTNYLEQLDVKEPVPAGRVPTTTLFCYDYDKNIFVGAVNIRHYLDEGLLHSGGHIGDGIRPNERRKGYATAMIALALKECKKLGIERVLMCCRKDNIGSAKSIINNGGVLENEVLDEDDVLTQRYWIDL
;
A
#
# COMPACT_ATOMS: atom_id res chain seq x y z
N MET A 1 -39.65 5.30 -61.15
CA MET A 1 -39.25 4.40 -60.04
C MET A 1 -37.79 4.51 -59.83
N LYS A 2 -37.36 5.30 -58.82
CA LYS A 2 -35.91 5.44 -58.41
C LYS A 2 -35.69 4.74 -57.09
N LYS A 3 -34.79 3.75 -57.07
CA LYS A 3 -34.34 3.06 -55.86
C LYS A 3 -33.40 3.98 -55.10
N ILE A 4 -33.70 4.25 -53.83
CA ILE A 4 -32.85 4.97 -52.92
C ILE A 4 -31.98 3.93 -52.19
N GLY A 5 -30.67 4.07 -52.31
CA GLY A 5 -29.69 3.20 -51.69
C GLY A 5 -29.56 3.49 -50.19
N ILE A 6 -29.57 2.43 -49.41
CA ILE A 6 -29.36 2.45 -47.95
C ILE A 6 -27.85 2.53 -47.74
N GLY A 7 -27.39 3.68 -47.22
CA GLY A 7 -26.01 3.87 -46.81
C GLY A 7 -25.70 3.07 -45.56
N MET A 8 -24.67 2.25 -45.65
CA MET A 8 -24.08 1.47 -44.56
C MET A 8 -23.41 2.42 -43.55
N LEU A 9 -23.99 2.55 -42.38
CA LEU A 9 -23.29 3.10 -41.23
C LEU A 9 -22.31 2.03 -40.72
N LYS A 10 -21.00 2.23 -41.01
CA LYS A 10 -19.94 1.47 -40.40
C LYS A 10 -19.89 1.81 -38.92
N GLY A 11 -20.04 0.80 -38.06
CA GLY A 11 -19.98 0.89 -36.63
C GLY A 11 -18.64 1.39 -36.15
N ILE A 12 -18.70 2.33 -35.24
CA ILE A 12 -17.59 2.72 -34.40
C ILE A 12 -17.46 1.60 -33.36
N GLU A 13 -16.51 0.69 -33.57
CA GLU A 13 -16.08 -0.23 -32.50
C GLU A 13 -15.47 0.61 -31.40
N SER A 14 -16.24 0.85 -30.33
CA SER A 14 -15.69 1.32 -29.08
C SER A 14 -14.79 0.22 -28.53
N SER A 15 -13.47 0.41 -28.65
CA SER A 15 -12.49 -0.39 -27.92
C SER A 15 -12.70 -0.14 -26.42
N ILE A 16 -13.53 -0.98 -25.81
CA ILE A 16 -13.61 -1.08 -24.35
C ILE A 16 -12.25 -1.63 -23.92
N VAL A 17 -11.36 -0.73 -23.49
CA VAL A 17 -10.17 -1.12 -22.74
C VAL A 17 -10.70 -1.74 -21.44
N SER A 18 -10.76 -3.05 -21.39
CA SER A 18 -11.02 -3.80 -20.17
C SER A 18 -9.90 -3.45 -19.20
N ARG A 19 -10.17 -2.51 -18.27
CA ARG A 19 -9.32 -2.34 -17.09
C ARG A 19 -9.49 -3.63 -16.31
N ASN A 20 -8.47 -4.48 -16.31
CA ASN A 20 -8.39 -5.60 -15.39
C ASN A 20 -8.44 -5.03 -13.98
N TYR A 21 -9.62 -5.03 -13.37
CA TYR A 21 -9.78 -4.71 -11.96
C TYR A 21 -9.16 -5.87 -11.18
N MET A 22 -8.09 -5.60 -10.45
CA MET A 22 -7.55 -6.57 -9.49
C MET A 22 -8.61 -6.84 -8.43
N ASN A 23 -8.92 -8.10 -8.19
CA ASN A 23 -9.86 -8.54 -7.16
C ASN A 23 -9.14 -8.61 -5.80
N ILE A 24 -8.76 -7.45 -5.28
CA ILE A 24 -7.99 -7.30 -4.05
C ILE A 24 -8.75 -6.54 -2.98
N ALA A 25 -8.45 -6.83 -1.72
CA ALA A 25 -8.93 -6.06 -0.57
C ALA A 25 -7.83 -5.89 0.47
N LEU A 26 -7.97 -4.85 1.29
CA LEU A 26 -7.23 -4.71 2.54
C LEU A 26 -8.01 -5.39 3.66
N ILE A 27 -7.43 -6.41 4.26
CA ILE A 27 -8.07 -7.20 5.31
C ILE A 27 -7.20 -7.30 6.57
N LYS A 28 -7.84 -7.54 7.71
CA LYS A 28 -7.17 -8.06 8.90
C LYS A 28 -6.97 -9.56 8.72
N PRO A 29 -5.77 -10.08 8.93
CA PRO A 29 -5.57 -11.53 8.89
C PRO A 29 -6.23 -12.22 10.07
N SER A 30 -6.55 -13.51 9.88
CA SER A 30 -7.12 -14.41 10.89
C SER A 30 -6.46 -15.78 10.82
N GLU A 31 -6.83 -16.70 11.71
CA GLU A 31 -6.33 -18.08 11.65
C GLU A 31 -6.65 -18.78 10.32
N ASP A 32 -7.75 -18.40 9.65
CA ASP A 32 -8.17 -19.02 8.36
C ASP A 32 -7.19 -18.77 7.21
N ASN A 33 -6.38 -17.71 7.30
CA ASN A 33 -5.39 -17.35 6.28
C ASN A 33 -3.95 -17.29 6.81
N LYS A 34 -3.71 -18.01 7.92
CA LYS A 34 -2.42 -18.06 8.60
C LYS A 34 -1.29 -18.54 7.70
N GLU A 35 -1.49 -19.64 7.01
CA GLU A 35 -0.46 -20.25 6.17
C GLU A 35 -0.03 -19.32 5.03
N GLN A 36 -1.00 -18.71 4.35
CA GLN A 36 -0.72 -17.75 3.26
C GLN A 36 0.01 -16.50 3.78
N LEU A 37 -0.32 -16.05 4.99
CA LEU A 37 0.34 -14.88 5.56
C LEU A 37 1.78 -15.20 5.98
N ILE A 38 2.00 -16.32 6.65
CA ILE A 38 3.34 -16.77 7.04
C ILE A 38 4.22 -16.93 5.81
N GLU A 39 3.73 -17.59 4.75
CA GLU A 39 4.45 -17.76 3.48
C GLU A 39 4.90 -16.41 2.89
N MET A 40 4.03 -15.40 2.86
CA MET A 40 4.38 -14.07 2.39
C MET A 40 5.45 -13.41 3.27
N LEU A 41 5.31 -13.50 4.59
CA LEU A 41 6.22 -12.84 5.53
C LEU A 41 7.60 -13.51 5.53
N ASP A 42 7.68 -14.82 5.41
CA ASP A 42 8.94 -15.57 5.29
C ASP A 42 9.67 -15.23 3.99
N GLU A 43 8.95 -15.21 2.86
CA GLU A 43 9.51 -14.78 1.57
C GLU A 43 10.06 -13.36 1.66
N TRP A 44 9.29 -12.46 2.26
CA TRP A 44 9.67 -11.05 2.32
C TRP A 44 10.84 -10.81 3.30
N LYS A 45 10.85 -11.50 4.43
CA LYS A 45 11.95 -11.45 5.39
C LYS A 45 13.25 -11.98 4.76
N HIS A 46 13.18 -13.08 4.03
CA HIS A 46 14.32 -13.61 3.29
C HIS A 46 14.86 -12.61 2.24
N ASP A 47 13.98 -11.91 1.49
CA ASP A 47 14.38 -10.87 0.54
C ASP A 47 15.07 -9.68 1.24
N ILE A 48 14.56 -9.25 2.42
CA ILE A 48 15.19 -8.19 3.21
C ILE A 48 16.59 -8.61 3.65
N GLU A 49 16.75 -9.82 4.17
CA GLU A 49 18.02 -10.33 4.68
C GLU A 49 19.06 -10.55 3.57
N THR A 50 18.62 -11.06 2.42
CA THR A 50 19.52 -11.43 1.31
C THR A 50 19.86 -10.24 0.41
N ASN A 51 18.86 -9.40 0.10
CA ASN A 51 18.99 -8.33 -0.88
C ASN A 51 19.04 -6.94 -0.25
N HIS A 52 19.00 -6.84 1.09
CA HIS A 52 19.01 -5.59 1.84
C HIS A 52 17.92 -4.59 1.37
N THR A 53 16.76 -5.14 1.01
CA THR A 53 15.62 -4.33 0.56
C THR A 53 14.98 -3.58 1.71
N ASN A 54 14.25 -2.49 1.41
CA ASN A 54 13.55 -1.71 2.43
C ASN A 54 12.45 -2.55 3.10
N PRO A 55 12.47 -2.67 4.45
CA PRO A 55 11.50 -3.47 5.19
C PRO A 55 10.13 -2.78 5.40
N SER A 56 9.79 -1.74 4.62
CA SER A 56 8.47 -1.09 4.74
C SER A 56 7.33 -2.04 4.34
N PRO A 57 6.24 -2.08 5.11
CA PRO A 57 6.00 -1.40 6.40
C PRO A 57 6.68 -2.15 7.56
N ARG A 58 7.65 -1.51 8.22
CA ARG A 58 8.46 -2.12 9.30
C ARG A 58 7.63 -2.77 10.42
N ARG A 59 6.37 -2.37 10.58
CA ARG A 59 5.47 -2.88 11.62
C ARG A 59 5.24 -4.38 11.51
N ILE A 60 5.08 -4.92 10.28
CA ILE A 60 4.78 -6.34 10.05
C ILE A 60 5.94 -7.29 10.38
N PHE A 61 7.16 -6.76 10.55
CA PHE A 61 8.36 -7.54 10.90
C PHE A 61 8.82 -7.34 12.35
N ARG A 62 8.02 -6.60 13.15
CA ARG A 62 8.44 -6.23 14.52
C ARG A 62 8.33 -7.39 15.50
N TYR A 63 7.40 -8.30 15.26
CA TYR A 63 7.11 -9.45 16.11
C TYR A 63 7.25 -10.75 15.32
N ASP A 64 7.49 -11.84 16.05
CA ASP A 64 7.59 -13.15 15.42
C ASP A 64 6.23 -13.59 14.88
N HIS A 65 6.12 -13.72 13.57
CA HIS A 65 4.87 -14.11 12.90
C HIS A 65 4.60 -15.62 12.97
N HIS A 66 5.56 -16.43 13.45
CA HIS A 66 5.34 -17.84 13.75
C HIS A 66 4.62 -18.03 15.10
N ASP A 67 4.77 -17.08 16.07
CA ASP A 67 3.85 -16.95 17.20
C ASP A 67 2.60 -16.19 16.76
N PHE A 68 1.78 -16.84 15.94
CA PHE A 68 0.76 -16.19 15.12
C PHE A 68 -0.30 -15.45 15.94
N THR A 69 -0.76 -16.05 17.04
CA THR A 69 -1.77 -15.42 17.92
C THR A 69 -1.25 -14.12 18.51
N ASN A 70 -0.07 -14.14 19.10
CA ASN A 70 0.58 -12.94 19.63
C ASN A 70 0.89 -11.93 18.52
N TYR A 71 1.32 -12.40 17.35
CA TYR A 71 1.57 -11.55 16.18
C TYR A 71 0.33 -10.74 15.79
N LEU A 72 -0.84 -11.37 15.69
CA LEU A 72 -2.10 -10.70 15.34
C LEU A 72 -2.47 -9.62 16.38
N GLU A 73 -2.31 -9.89 17.66
CA GLU A 73 -2.60 -8.96 18.74
C GLU A 73 -1.70 -7.71 18.70
N GLN A 74 -0.45 -7.89 18.25
CA GLN A 74 0.57 -6.84 18.23
C GLN A 74 0.63 -6.02 16.93
N LEU A 75 -0.17 -6.37 15.90
CA LEU A 75 -0.12 -5.68 14.59
C LEU A 75 -0.51 -4.20 14.68
N ASP A 76 -1.50 -3.87 15.49
CA ASP A 76 -1.95 -2.48 15.69
C ASP A 76 -1.32 -1.86 16.94
N VAL A 77 -1.19 -0.55 16.93
CA VAL A 77 -0.98 0.24 18.15
C VAL A 77 -2.33 0.84 18.54
N LYS A 78 -2.87 0.40 19.67
CA LYS A 78 -4.16 0.84 20.20
C LYS A 78 -3.98 1.74 21.42
N GLU A 79 -5.02 2.52 21.73
CA GLU A 79 -5.05 3.28 22.99
C GLU A 79 -5.14 2.33 24.22
N PRO A 80 -4.47 2.63 25.35
CA PRO A 80 -3.54 3.77 25.53
C PRO A 80 -2.23 3.58 24.77
N VAL A 81 -1.78 4.62 24.06
CA VAL A 81 -0.60 4.56 23.21
C VAL A 81 0.67 4.62 24.04
N PRO A 82 1.66 3.72 23.85
CA PRO A 82 2.97 3.83 24.47
C PRO A 82 3.68 5.15 24.09
N ALA A 83 4.48 5.70 25.02
CA ALA A 83 5.22 6.93 24.78
C ALA A 83 6.07 6.85 23.48
N GLY A 84 6.09 7.91 22.71
CA GLY A 84 6.83 8.00 21.44
C GLY A 84 6.21 7.17 20.30
N ARG A 85 4.92 6.87 20.36
CA ARG A 85 4.16 6.20 19.30
C ARG A 85 2.84 6.91 19.04
N VAL A 86 2.27 6.61 17.88
CA VAL A 86 0.91 7.00 17.50
C VAL A 86 0.06 5.76 17.28
N PRO A 87 -1.28 5.84 17.39
CA PRO A 87 -2.17 4.75 17.03
C PRO A 87 -1.96 4.36 15.58
N THR A 88 -1.99 3.05 15.30
CA THR A 88 -1.84 2.54 13.93
C THR A 88 -2.82 1.43 13.63
N THR A 89 -3.19 1.33 12.37
CA THR A 89 -3.94 0.20 11.81
C THR A 89 -3.10 -0.49 10.75
N THR A 90 -2.84 -1.79 10.92
CA THR A 90 -2.12 -2.62 9.95
C THR A 90 -3.10 -3.47 9.18
N LEU A 91 -3.05 -3.42 7.86
CA LEU A 91 -3.89 -4.22 6.96
C LEU A 91 -3.03 -4.91 5.92
N PHE A 92 -3.47 -6.07 5.48
CA PHE A 92 -2.79 -6.86 4.45
C PHE A 92 -3.61 -6.89 3.17
N CYS A 93 -2.93 -6.74 2.04
CA CYS A 93 -3.54 -6.79 0.73
C CYS A 93 -3.66 -8.24 0.29
N TYR A 94 -4.89 -8.71 0.14
CA TYR A 94 -5.22 -10.06 -0.28
C TYR A 94 -5.76 -10.07 -1.71
N ASP A 95 -5.21 -10.95 -2.55
CA ASP A 95 -5.69 -11.18 -3.92
C ASP A 95 -6.57 -12.42 -3.92
N TYR A 96 -7.88 -12.22 -4.13
CA TYR A 96 -8.87 -13.30 -4.12
C TYR A 96 -8.78 -14.22 -5.33
N ASP A 97 -8.28 -13.73 -6.46
CA ASP A 97 -8.16 -14.54 -7.68
C ASP A 97 -6.99 -15.52 -7.57
N LYS A 98 -5.93 -15.10 -6.84
CA LYS A 98 -4.75 -15.92 -6.59
C LYS A 98 -4.78 -16.66 -5.26
N ASN A 99 -5.67 -16.26 -4.34
CA ASN A 99 -5.76 -16.77 -2.98
C ASN A 99 -4.46 -16.60 -2.18
N ILE A 100 -3.82 -15.41 -2.27
CA ILE A 100 -2.55 -15.08 -1.59
C ILE A 100 -2.55 -13.66 -1.02
N PHE A 101 -1.71 -13.42 -0.02
CA PHE A 101 -1.32 -12.07 0.36
C PHE A 101 -0.24 -11.53 -0.59
N VAL A 102 -0.41 -10.29 -1.03
CA VAL A 102 0.47 -9.63 -2.01
C VAL A 102 1.20 -8.40 -1.45
N GLY A 103 0.82 -7.93 -0.26
CA GLY A 103 1.44 -6.77 0.36
C GLY A 103 0.79 -6.39 1.67
N ALA A 104 1.26 -5.29 2.26
CA ALA A 104 0.75 -4.77 3.53
C ALA A 104 0.85 -3.24 3.59
N VAL A 105 -0.03 -2.64 4.40
CA VAL A 105 0.00 -1.24 4.78
C VAL A 105 -0.08 -1.10 6.30
N ASN A 106 0.63 -0.09 6.84
CA ASN A 106 0.47 0.37 8.22
C ASN A 106 0.07 1.84 8.17
N ILE A 107 -1.12 2.16 8.65
CA ILE A 107 -1.70 3.51 8.65
C ILE A 107 -1.54 4.12 10.05
N ARG A 108 -0.85 5.25 10.16
CA ARG A 108 -0.73 6.08 11.36
C ARG A 108 -1.91 7.02 11.39
N HIS A 109 -2.64 7.06 12.52
CA HIS A 109 -3.88 7.83 12.62
C HIS A 109 -3.64 9.35 12.67
N TYR A 110 -2.45 9.77 13.14
CA TYR A 110 -1.96 11.14 13.07
C TYR A 110 -0.43 11.14 12.96
N LEU A 111 0.16 12.32 12.74
CA LEU A 111 1.60 12.47 12.59
C LEU A 111 2.17 13.19 13.81
N ASP A 112 3.18 12.59 14.45
CA ASP A 112 4.12 13.29 15.33
C ASP A 112 5.21 14.01 14.50
N GLU A 113 6.18 14.66 15.15
CA GLU A 113 7.23 15.42 14.45
C GLU A 113 8.05 14.53 13.48
N GLY A 114 8.45 13.33 13.89
CA GLY A 114 9.23 12.43 13.06
C GLY A 114 8.44 11.91 11.86
N LEU A 115 7.19 11.52 12.09
CA LEU A 115 6.29 11.09 11.04
C LEU A 115 5.94 12.23 10.07
N LEU A 116 5.76 13.44 10.57
CA LEU A 116 5.55 14.63 9.74
C LEU A 116 6.80 14.95 8.93
N HIS A 117 8.00 14.78 9.50
CA HIS A 117 9.25 15.06 8.81
C HIS A 117 9.48 14.11 7.63
N SER A 118 9.48 12.79 7.86
CA SER A 118 9.88 11.81 6.83
C SER A 118 9.13 10.47 6.86
N GLY A 119 8.27 10.22 7.86
CA GLY A 119 7.59 8.94 8.02
C GLY A 119 6.24 8.83 7.29
N GLY A 120 5.46 9.90 7.27
CA GLY A 120 4.12 9.96 6.67
C GLY A 120 3.05 9.13 7.37
N HIS A 121 1.81 9.21 6.87
CA HIS A 121 0.66 8.45 7.39
C HIS A 121 0.69 6.98 6.99
N ILE A 122 1.19 6.63 5.80
CA ILE A 122 1.15 5.26 5.27
C ILE A 122 2.56 4.74 5.04
N GLY A 123 2.90 3.64 5.73
CA GLY A 123 3.99 2.77 5.34
C GLY A 123 3.42 1.60 4.55
N ASP A 124 3.95 1.32 3.38
CA ASP A 124 3.45 0.28 2.48
C ASP A 124 4.58 -0.53 1.86
N GLY A 125 4.22 -1.71 1.37
CA GLY A 125 5.13 -2.55 0.62
C GLY A 125 4.43 -3.74 -0.02
N ILE A 126 5.11 -4.32 -1.02
CA ILE A 126 4.61 -5.44 -1.80
C ILE A 126 5.53 -6.65 -1.63
N ARG A 127 4.91 -7.83 -1.45
CA ARG A 127 5.57 -9.15 -1.45
C ARG A 127 6.57 -9.23 -2.62
N PRO A 128 7.81 -9.68 -2.41
CA PRO A 128 8.87 -9.62 -3.43
C PRO A 128 8.46 -10.16 -4.79
N ASN A 129 7.91 -11.36 -4.85
CA ASN A 129 7.51 -12.01 -6.11
C ASN A 129 6.27 -11.38 -6.77
N GLU A 130 5.58 -10.46 -6.08
CA GLU A 130 4.40 -9.75 -6.59
C GLU A 130 4.69 -8.29 -6.96
N ARG A 131 5.92 -7.81 -6.82
CA ARG A 131 6.35 -6.46 -7.24
C ARG A 131 6.21 -6.26 -8.75
N ARG A 132 6.06 -4.99 -9.18
CA ARG A 132 5.98 -4.56 -10.60
C ARG A 132 4.75 -5.07 -11.37
N LYS A 133 3.72 -5.54 -10.66
CA LYS A 133 2.44 -6.02 -11.23
C LYS A 133 1.28 -5.03 -11.00
N GLY A 134 1.55 -3.81 -10.51
CA GLY A 134 0.52 -2.76 -10.29
C GLY A 134 -0.11 -2.78 -8.88
N TYR A 135 0.19 -3.77 -8.06
CA TYR A 135 -0.41 -3.91 -6.72
C TYR A 135 -0.18 -2.70 -5.81
N ALA A 136 1.01 -2.08 -5.83
CA ALA A 136 1.29 -0.93 -4.97
C ALA A 136 0.31 0.22 -5.23
N THR A 137 0.07 0.57 -6.49
CA THR A 137 -0.88 1.63 -6.86
C THR A 137 -2.30 1.30 -6.41
N ALA A 138 -2.76 0.07 -6.64
CA ALA A 138 -4.10 -0.37 -6.26
C ALA A 138 -4.26 -0.45 -4.73
N MET A 139 -3.24 -0.95 -4.02
CA MET A 139 -3.23 -1.05 -2.56
C MET A 139 -3.25 0.33 -1.88
N ILE A 140 -2.48 1.31 -2.38
CA ILE A 140 -2.52 2.69 -1.89
C ILE A 140 -3.92 3.27 -2.06
N ALA A 141 -4.58 3.08 -3.21
CA ALA A 141 -5.95 3.55 -3.42
C ALA A 141 -6.95 2.99 -2.38
N LEU A 142 -6.76 1.74 -1.97
CA LEU A 142 -7.55 1.14 -0.88
C LEU A 142 -7.18 1.73 0.48
N ALA A 143 -5.87 1.93 0.76
CA ALA A 143 -5.41 2.51 2.02
C ALA A 143 -5.92 3.96 2.21
N LEU A 144 -6.00 4.76 1.15
CA LEU A 144 -6.58 6.11 1.20
C LEU A 144 -8.06 6.09 1.61
N LYS A 145 -8.83 5.08 1.18
CA LYS A 145 -10.22 4.91 1.65
C LYS A 145 -10.28 4.61 3.15
N GLU A 146 -9.33 3.82 3.68
CA GLU A 146 -9.23 3.56 5.12
C GLU A 146 -8.82 4.83 5.88
N CYS A 147 -7.88 5.63 5.36
CA CYS A 147 -7.52 6.93 5.94
C CYS A 147 -8.74 7.85 6.05
N LYS A 148 -9.57 7.90 5.01
CA LYS A 148 -10.81 8.69 5.03
C LYS A 148 -11.80 8.24 6.11
N LYS A 149 -11.94 6.93 6.33
CA LYS A 149 -12.77 6.37 7.44
C LYS A 149 -12.22 6.75 8.82
N LEU A 150 -10.91 6.94 8.95
CA LEU A 150 -10.25 7.38 10.17
C LEU A 150 -10.33 8.92 10.37
N GLY A 151 -11.00 9.66 9.47
CA GLY A 151 -11.13 11.11 9.54
C GLY A 151 -9.88 11.88 9.10
N ILE A 152 -8.95 11.23 8.42
CA ILE A 152 -7.77 11.88 7.84
C ILE A 152 -8.20 12.53 6.52
N GLU A 153 -8.12 13.85 6.44
CA GLU A 153 -8.53 14.61 5.25
C GLU A 153 -7.39 14.78 4.25
N ARG A 154 -6.15 14.74 4.73
CA ARG A 154 -4.96 14.94 3.92
C ARG A 154 -3.86 13.96 4.34
N VAL A 155 -3.42 13.13 3.42
CA VAL A 155 -2.44 12.06 3.67
C VAL A 155 -1.05 12.45 3.21
N LEU A 156 -0.07 12.42 4.12
CA LEU A 156 1.36 12.48 3.76
C LEU A 156 1.86 11.07 3.48
N MET A 157 2.48 10.87 2.32
CA MET A 157 3.27 9.69 2.00
C MET A 157 4.71 10.09 1.68
N CYS A 158 5.65 9.31 2.19
CA CYS A 158 7.08 9.58 2.02
C CYS A 158 7.75 8.36 1.35
N CYS A 159 8.68 8.62 0.46
CA CYS A 159 9.51 7.56 -0.12
C CYS A 159 10.92 8.09 -0.40
N ARG A 160 11.90 7.19 -0.37
CA ARG A 160 13.26 7.53 -0.79
C ARG A 160 13.24 8.04 -2.24
N LYS A 161 14.06 9.03 -2.54
CA LYS A 161 14.14 9.63 -3.88
C LYS A 161 14.52 8.63 -4.96
N ASP A 162 15.32 7.63 -4.64
CA ASP A 162 15.72 6.56 -5.54
C ASP A 162 14.64 5.49 -5.76
N ASN A 163 13.57 5.47 -4.93
CA ASN A 163 12.46 4.55 -5.07
C ASN A 163 11.40 5.04 -6.08
N ILE A 164 11.78 5.02 -7.36
CA ILE A 164 10.91 5.46 -8.46
C ILE A 164 9.57 4.71 -8.51
N GLY A 165 9.56 3.44 -8.06
CA GLY A 165 8.34 2.63 -8.03
C GLY A 165 7.32 3.17 -7.04
N SER A 166 7.76 3.51 -5.83
CA SER A 166 6.91 4.11 -4.80
C SER A 166 6.44 5.50 -5.23
N ALA A 167 7.34 6.38 -5.68
CA ALA A 167 7.00 7.71 -6.15
C ALA A 167 5.89 7.68 -7.24
N LYS A 168 6.03 6.81 -8.26
CA LYS A 168 5.00 6.63 -9.29
C LYS A 168 3.67 6.13 -8.73
N SER A 169 3.69 5.21 -7.77
CA SER A 169 2.47 4.68 -7.15
C SER A 169 1.74 5.76 -6.35
N ILE A 170 2.47 6.61 -5.64
CA ILE A 170 1.94 7.75 -4.89
C ILE A 170 1.34 8.79 -5.85
N ILE A 171 2.07 9.19 -6.89
CA ILE A 171 1.62 10.17 -7.89
C ILE A 171 0.37 9.66 -8.62
N ASN A 172 0.30 8.39 -8.98
CA ASN A 172 -0.87 7.78 -9.61
C ASN A 172 -2.13 7.79 -8.71
N ASN A 173 -1.96 8.00 -7.41
CA ASN A 173 -3.03 8.18 -6.43
C ASN A 173 -3.28 9.66 -6.06
N GLY A 174 -2.80 10.59 -6.85
CA GLY A 174 -3.02 12.03 -6.64
C GLY A 174 -1.97 12.71 -5.75
N GLY A 175 -0.86 12.02 -5.47
CA GLY A 175 0.23 12.59 -4.68
C GLY A 175 0.91 13.76 -5.37
N VAL A 176 0.97 14.90 -4.68
CA VAL A 176 1.68 16.11 -5.12
C VAL A 176 2.96 16.25 -4.28
N LEU A 177 4.10 16.31 -4.96
CA LEU A 177 5.40 16.51 -4.30
C LEU A 177 5.41 17.87 -3.60
N GLU A 178 5.65 17.88 -2.30
CA GLU A 178 5.83 19.10 -1.52
C GLU A 178 7.30 19.53 -1.55
N ASN A 179 8.18 18.64 -1.11
CA ASN A 179 9.62 18.89 -1.02
C ASN A 179 10.40 17.59 -0.87
N GLU A 180 11.72 17.74 -0.72
CA GLU A 180 12.66 16.67 -0.39
C GLU A 180 13.37 17.04 0.92
N VAL A 181 13.52 16.05 1.82
CA VAL A 181 14.19 16.22 3.11
C VAL A 181 15.21 15.09 3.32
N LEU A 182 16.22 15.31 4.15
CA LEU A 182 17.03 14.20 4.67
C LEU A 182 16.28 13.56 5.84
N ASP A 183 16.13 12.25 5.84
CA ASP A 183 15.55 11.52 6.97
C ASP A 183 16.60 11.31 8.08
N GLU A 184 16.25 10.56 9.15
CA GLU A 184 17.12 10.30 10.29
C GLU A 184 18.39 9.49 9.94
N ASP A 185 18.40 8.83 8.78
CA ASP A 185 19.53 8.04 8.26
C ASP A 185 20.30 8.81 7.16
N ASP A 186 20.11 10.15 7.04
CA ASP A 186 20.68 11.02 6.00
C ASP A 186 20.30 10.59 4.57
N VAL A 187 19.16 9.92 4.39
CA VAL A 187 18.65 9.49 3.09
C VAL A 187 17.68 10.52 2.54
N LEU A 188 17.93 10.95 1.29
CA LEU A 188 17.06 11.93 0.63
C LEU A 188 15.68 11.32 0.35
N THR A 189 14.66 11.86 1.01
CA THR A 189 13.29 11.37 1.05
C THR A 189 12.35 12.42 0.46
N GLN A 190 11.50 12.00 -0.47
CA GLN A 190 10.45 12.80 -1.11
C GLN A 190 9.16 12.73 -0.29
N ARG A 191 8.51 13.89 -0.10
CA ARG A 191 7.27 14.05 0.65
C ARG A 191 6.15 14.43 -0.29
N TYR A 192 5.09 13.62 -0.30
CA TYR A 192 3.91 13.81 -1.17
C TYR A 192 2.65 13.96 -0.33
N TRP A 193 1.82 14.94 -0.65
CA TRP A 193 0.50 15.10 -0.06
C TRP A 193 -0.60 14.64 -1.01
N ILE A 194 -1.61 13.99 -0.43
CA ILE A 194 -2.82 13.52 -1.14
C ILE A 194 -4.02 14.06 -0.38
N ASP A 195 -4.86 14.87 -1.02
CA ASP A 195 -6.15 15.33 -0.48
C ASP A 195 -7.22 14.24 -0.71
N LEU A 196 -8.12 13.96 0.30
CA LEU A 196 -9.07 12.83 0.30
C LEU A 196 -10.54 13.26 0.08
#